data_943ccfb720b6a1ba5dd1b16372a07de9
#
_entry.id   943ccfb720b6a1ba5dd1b16372a07de9
#
_cell.length_a   1.000
_cell.length_b   1.000
_cell.length_c   1.000
_cell.angle_alpha   90.00
_cell.angle_beta   90.00
_cell.angle_gamma   90.00
#
_symmetry.space_group_name_H-M   'P 1'
#
loop_
_entity.id
_entity.type
_entity.pdbx_description
1 polymer ?
#
loop_
_entity_poly.entity_id
_entity_poly.type
_entity_poly.pdbx_seq_one_letter_code
_entity_poly.pdbx_strand_id
1 'polypeptide(L)'
;MWPKSLLAKDFVAYETIKDIEADKVGDNSSIAPRTPYWAWTQRLRDPIVLAVKPDDLQCARQLSPYSPYIDSGDMEFVEYTEQNHLMQPSPYRGKPTREVEEAWIRLWRVPPIRFPEDKLAALNKAPPEKYERVPKELGGGVKGFLNVFHQLHCLNLVRQYTYRNDYDYSNVTAFRAPEELVRGHIDHCIETIRKSLMCTADVTPVVFEKDPSRASGSKSDFNLWRKCRDFDRIQDWTIMNRGV
;
A
#
# COMPACT_ATOMS: atom_id res chain seq x y z
N MET A 1 0.22 22.91 22.81
CA MET A 1 -1.05 23.67 22.67
C MET A 1 -1.09 24.17 21.23
N TRP A 2 -1.83 23.53 20.35
CA TRP A 2 -1.91 23.90 18.92
C TRP A 2 -2.91 25.04 18.74
N PRO A 3 -2.66 26.04 17.87
CA PRO A 3 -3.62 27.10 17.62
C PRO A 3 -4.87 26.52 16.95
N LYS A 4 -6.04 26.87 17.51
CA LYS A 4 -7.37 26.43 17.03
C LYS A 4 -7.71 26.85 15.58
N SER A 5 -6.87 27.65 14.93
CA SER A 5 -7.10 28.19 13.58
C SER A 5 -6.64 27.29 12.44
N LEU A 6 -5.85 26.23 12.68
CA LEU A 6 -5.38 25.31 11.63
C LEU A 6 -6.33 24.13 11.38
N LEU A 7 -7.14 23.77 12.39
CA LEU A 7 -8.09 22.64 12.25
C LEU A 7 -9.31 22.93 11.38
N ALA A 8 -9.62 24.19 11.11
CA ALA A 8 -10.81 24.59 10.35
C ALA A 8 -10.60 24.67 8.82
N LYS A 9 -9.35 24.74 8.33
CA LYS A 9 -9.05 24.94 6.90
C LYS A 9 -8.89 23.63 6.14
N ASP A 10 -8.43 22.56 6.78
CA ASP A 10 -8.18 21.29 6.10
C ASP A 10 -9.43 20.40 5.95
N PHE A 11 -10.51 20.72 6.68
CA PHE A 11 -11.79 20.03 6.57
C PHE A 11 -12.70 20.55 5.43
N VAL A 12 -12.42 21.72 4.87
CA VAL A 12 -13.21 22.31 3.78
C VAL A 12 -13.04 21.54 2.46
N ALA A 13 -11.93 20.85 2.27
CA ALA A 13 -11.67 20.10 1.03
C ALA A 13 -12.58 18.86 0.86
N TYR A 14 -13.18 18.33 1.92
CA TYR A 14 -14.09 17.18 1.84
C TYR A 14 -15.56 17.55 1.68
N GLU A 15 -15.96 18.75 2.05
CA GLU A 15 -17.36 19.25 1.84
C GLU A 15 -17.60 19.71 0.39
N THR A 16 -16.54 20.10 -0.33
CA THR A 16 -16.66 20.65 -1.71
C THR A 16 -17.00 19.59 -2.77
N ILE A 17 -16.96 18.30 -2.44
CA ILE A 17 -17.32 17.22 -3.39
C ILE A 17 -18.83 17.10 -3.57
N LYS A 18 -19.65 17.57 -2.63
CA LYS A 18 -21.12 17.52 -2.75
C LYS A 18 -21.71 18.56 -3.70
N ASP A 19 -20.99 19.66 -3.98
CA ASP A 19 -21.51 20.77 -4.78
C ASP A 19 -21.09 20.72 -6.26
N ILE A 20 -20.29 19.71 -6.69
CA ILE A 20 -19.79 19.62 -8.06
C ILE A 20 -20.72 18.77 -8.98
N GLU A 21 -21.70 18.05 -8.45
CA GLU A 21 -22.52 17.12 -9.25
C GLU A 21 -23.79 17.72 -9.85
N ALA A 22 -24.07 19.02 -9.70
CA ALA A 22 -25.34 19.60 -10.19
C ALA A 22 -25.28 20.25 -11.59
N ASP A 23 -24.12 20.49 -12.20
CA ASP A 23 -24.07 21.14 -13.50
C ASP A 23 -23.11 20.44 -14.49
N LYS A 24 -23.72 19.98 -15.60
CA LYS A 24 -23.12 19.50 -16.86
C LYS A 24 -22.81 18.02 -16.99
N VAL A 25 -23.84 17.18 -17.04
CA VAL A 25 -23.78 15.98 -17.88
C VAL A 25 -24.30 16.38 -19.27
N GLY A 26 -23.39 16.67 -20.19
CA GLY A 26 -23.71 16.77 -21.60
C GLY A 26 -24.20 15.41 -22.11
N ASP A 27 -25.32 15.44 -22.79
CA ASP A 27 -25.92 14.30 -23.50
C ASP A 27 -24.89 13.70 -24.49
N ASN A 28 -24.34 12.58 -24.17
CA ASN A 28 -23.50 11.80 -25.06
C ASN A 28 -24.17 10.43 -25.29
N SER A 29 -25.14 10.43 -26.21
CA SER A 29 -26.01 9.32 -26.60
C SER A 29 -25.32 8.20 -27.37
N SER A 30 -24.13 7.73 -26.94
CA SER A 30 -23.43 6.58 -27.56
C SER A 30 -22.93 5.53 -26.57
N ILE A 31 -23.52 5.42 -25.37
CA ILE A 31 -23.23 4.32 -24.45
C ILE A 31 -24.15 3.15 -24.83
N ALA A 32 -23.56 2.06 -25.34
CA ALA A 32 -24.27 0.82 -25.57
C ALA A 32 -25.07 0.42 -24.31
N PRO A 33 -26.33 -0.06 -24.44
CA PRO A 33 -27.15 -0.36 -23.28
C PRO A 33 -26.46 -1.40 -22.40
N ARG A 34 -26.19 -1.03 -21.14
CA ARG A 34 -25.69 -1.98 -20.13
C ARG A 34 -26.76 -3.04 -19.93
N THR A 35 -26.40 -4.30 -20.13
CA THR A 35 -27.29 -5.42 -19.84
C THR A 35 -27.84 -5.29 -18.41
N PRO A 36 -29.16 -5.31 -18.21
CA PRO A 36 -29.74 -5.13 -16.88
C PRO A 36 -29.27 -6.25 -15.94
N TYR A 37 -29.11 -5.95 -14.67
CA TYR A 37 -28.65 -6.91 -13.63
C TYR A 37 -29.41 -8.24 -13.64
N TRP A 38 -30.69 -8.24 -13.96
CA TRP A 38 -31.50 -9.47 -14.07
C TRP A 38 -31.11 -10.36 -15.26
N ALA A 39 -30.45 -9.83 -16.30
CA ALA A 39 -30.00 -10.64 -17.43
C ALA A 39 -28.83 -11.56 -17.06
N TRP A 40 -28.13 -11.26 -15.95
CA TRP A 40 -27.06 -12.11 -15.41
C TRP A 40 -27.59 -13.28 -14.58
N THR A 41 -28.78 -13.16 -14.00
CA THR A 41 -29.39 -14.21 -13.17
C THR A 41 -29.96 -15.39 -13.97
N GLN A 42 -30.22 -15.20 -15.28
CA GLN A 42 -30.71 -16.29 -16.14
C GLN A 42 -29.62 -17.24 -16.64
N ARG A 43 -28.33 -16.87 -16.57
CA ARG A 43 -27.22 -17.76 -16.93
C ARG A 43 -26.84 -18.79 -15.86
N LEU A 44 -27.46 -18.77 -14.71
CA LEU A 44 -27.16 -19.66 -13.61
C LEU A 44 -27.97 -20.97 -13.62
N ARG A 45 -28.56 -21.36 -14.76
CA ARG A 45 -29.28 -22.67 -14.90
C ARG A 45 -28.45 -23.78 -15.52
N ASP A 46 -27.18 -23.52 -15.85
CA ASP A 46 -26.27 -24.60 -16.17
C ASP A 46 -25.94 -25.37 -14.88
N PRO A 47 -25.76 -26.73 -14.94
CA PRO A 47 -25.48 -27.50 -13.74
C PRO A 47 -24.28 -26.85 -13.05
N ILE A 48 -24.47 -26.44 -11.79
CA ILE A 48 -23.41 -25.91 -10.93
C ILE A 48 -22.37 -27.04 -10.85
N VAL A 49 -21.35 -26.96 -11.70
CA VAL A 49 -20.10 -27.60 -11.39
C VAL A 49 -19.69 -26.90 -10.09
N LEU A 50 -19.75 -27.62 -8.99
CA LEU A 50 -19.22 -27.15 -7.70
C LEU A 50 -17.73 -26.87 -7.93
N ALA A 51 -17.44 -25.67 -8.45
CA ALA A 51 -16.09 -25.19 -8.56
C ALA A 51 -15.59 -25.13 -7.11
N VAL A 52 -14.66 -26.00 -6.78
CA VAL A 52 -13.96 -25.94 -5.49
C VAL A 52 -13.47 -24.52 -5.35
N LYS A 53 -13.94 -23.80 -4.30
CA LYS A 53 -13.51 -22.43 -4.04
C LYS A 53 -11.99 -22.47 -3.89
N PRO A 54 -11.23 -21.71 -4.70
CA PRO A 54 -9.78 -21.69 -4.57
C PRO A 54 -9.40 -21.20 -3.17
N ASP A 55 -8.35 -21.76 -2.61
CA ASP A 55 -7.78 -21.25 -1.36
C ASP A 55 -7.12 -19.89 -1.57
N ASP A 56 -6.79 -19.19 -0.48
CA ASP A 56 -6.22 -17.85 -0.51
C ASP A 56 -4.87 -17.81 -1.26
N LEU A 57 -4.06 -18.86 -1.16
CA LEU A 57 -2.78 -18.97 -1.87
C LEU A 57 -2.99 -19.12 -3.38
N GLN A 58 -3.96 -19.93 -3.80
CA GLN A 58 -4.32 -20.07 -5.21
C GLN A 58 -4.83 -18.74 -5.78
N CYS A 59 -5.70 -18.04 -5.05
CA CYS A 59 -6.17 -16.71 -5.41
C CYS A 59 -5.00 -15.72 -5.56
N ALA A 60 -4.07 -15.71 -4.61
CA ALA A 60 -2.92 -14.81 -4.66
C ALA A 60 -1.98 -15.11 -5.84
N ARG A 61 -1.78 -16.38 -6.18
CA ARG A 61 -1.01 -16.77 -7.38
C ARG A 61 -1.64 -16.29 -8.68
N GLN A 62 -2.97 -16.27 -8.75
CA GLN A 62 -3.70 -15.79 -9.93
C GLN A 62 -3.68 -14.26 -10.05
N LEU A 63 -3.71 -13.54 -8.93
CA LEU A 63 -3.88 -12.09 -8.88
C LEU A 63 -2.57 -11.33 -8.70
N SER A 64 -1.44 -12.01 -8.59
CA SER A 64 -0.12 -11.39 -8.38
C SER A 64 0.85 -11.81 -9.49
N PRO A 65 1.79 -10.93 -9.88
CA PRO A 65 2.95 -11.37 -10.63
C PRO A 65 3.77 -12.37 -9.80
N TYR A 66 4.74 -13.04 -10.44
CA TYR A 66 5.64 -13.93 -9.74
C TYR A 66 6.24 -13.26 -8.49
N SER A 67 6.27 -14.00 -7.40
CA SER A 67 6.94 -13.63 -6.16
C SER A 67 7.54 -14.87 -5.51
N PRO A 68 8.82 -14.85 -5.09
CA PRO A 68 9.43 -15.99 -4.40
C PRO A 68 8.73 -16.29 -3.06
N TYR A 69 8.14 -15.30 -2.41
CA TYR A 69 7.33 -15.50 -1.21
C TYR A 69 6.02 -16.26 -1.48
N ILE A 70 5.31 -15.88 -2.55
CA ILE A 70 4.06 -16.59 -2.93
C ILE A 70 4.40 -18.02 -3.43
N ASP A 71 5.52 -18.17 -4.11
CA ASP A 71 5.97 -19.47 -4.65
C ASP A 71 6.39 -20.45 -3.54
N SER A 72 6.92 -19.94 -2.40
CA SER A 72 7.27 -20.78 -1.23
C SER A 72 6.05 -21.45 -0.60
N GLY A 73 4.86 -20.89 -0.77
CA GLY A 73 3.64 -21.40 -0.14
C GLY A 73 3.41 -20.91 1.31
N ASP A 74 4.34 -20.11 1.87
CA ASP A 74 4.29 -19.62 3.25
C ASP A 74 3.29 -18.48 3.47
N MET A 75 2.57 -18.08 2.42
CA MET A 75 1.67 -16.93 2.47
C MET A 75 0.39 -17.24 3.24
N GLU A 76 0.10 -16.40 4.22
CA GLU A 76 -1.13 -16.40 5.00
C GLU A 76 -1.85 -15.05 4.94
N PHE A 77 -3.13 -15.06 5.30
CA PHE A 77 -3.95 -13.88 5.47
C PHE A 77 -4.45 -13.78 6.90
N VAL A 78 -4.51 -12.56 7.39
CA VAL A 78 -5.07 -12.20 8.69
C VAL A 78 -6.30 -11.32 8.51
N GLU A 79 -7.28 -11.50 9.38
CA GLU A 79 -8.50 -10.71 9.40
C GLU A 79 -8.60 -9.95 10.72
N TYR A 80 -8.83 -8.65 10.63
CA TYR A 80 -8.94 -7.80 11.81
C TYR A 80 -9.71 -6.51 11.51
N THR A 81 -10.20 -5.86 12.57
CA THR A 81 -10.72 -4.49 12.46
C THR A 81 -9.60 -3.50 12.80
N GLU A 82 -9.31 -2.60 11.87
CA GLU A 82 -8.33 -1.53 12.10
C GLU A 82 -8.75 -0.65 13.27
N GLN A 83 -7.78 -0.26 14.09
CA GLN A 83 -7.95 0.77 15.12
C GLN A 83 -7.36 2.06 14.57
N ASN A 84 -8.15 2.83 13.81
CA ASN A 84 -7.64 3.95 13.02
C ASN A 84 -8.40 5.27 13.22
N HIS A 85 -8.94 5.51 14.41
CA HIS A 85 -9.50 6.82 14.75
C HIS A 85 -8.47 7.94 14.56
N LEU A 86 -8.95 9.15 14.24
CA LEU A 86 -8.08 10.29 13.92
C LEU A 86 -6.99 10.54 14.98
N MET A 87 -7.32 10.40 16.27
CA MET A 87 -6.38 10.61 17.39
C MET A 87 -5.92 9.29 18.03
N GLN A 88 -6.11 8.15 17.36
CA GLN A 88 -5.70 6.85 17.90
C GLN A 88 -4.19 6.81 18.15
N PRO A 89 -3.71 6.49 19.36
CA PRO A 89 -2.28 6.31 19.63
C PRO A 89 -1.72 5.14 18.81
N SER A 90 -0.47 5.30 18.34
CA SER A 90 0.25 4.26 17.61
C SER A 90 1.76 4.51 17.75
N PRO A 91 2.59 3.47 17.75
CA PRO A 91 4.05 3.64 17.74
C PRO A 91 4.59 4.33 16.48
N TYR A 92 3.74 4.52 15.49
CA TYR A 92 4.07 5.13 14.19
C TYR A 92 3.58 6.57 14.05
N ARG A 93 2.84 7.10 15.04
CA ARG A 93 2.21 8.43 14.99
C ARG A 93 2.87 9.41 15.94
N GLY A 94 2.77 10.70 15.61
CA GLY A 94 3.22 11.79 16.46
C GLY A 94 4.56 12.39 16.03
N LYS A 95 5.10 13.27 16.90
CA LYS A 95 6.40 13.90 16.66
C LYS A 95 7.51 12.85 16.63
N PRO A 96 8.56 13.05 15.83
CA PRO A 96 9.72 12.17 15.83
C PRO A 96 10.34 12.08 17.22
N THR A 97 10.49 10.85 17.71
CA THR A 97 11.33 10.47 18.83
C THR A 97 12.19 9.30 18.39
N ARG A 98 13.19 8.94 19.17
CA ARG A 98 14.02 7.78 18.89
C ARG A 98 13.17 6.51 18.71
N GLU A 99 12.18 6.31 19.56
CA GLU A 99 11.31 5.13 19.56
C GLU A 99 10.43 5.09 18.30
N VAL A 100 9.88 6.25 17.89
CA VAL A 100 9.09 6.38 16.65
C VAL A 100 9.98 6.08 15.44
N GLU A 101 11.19 6.67 15.37
CA GLU A 101 12.12 6.42 14.27
C GLU A 101 12.54 4.95 14.18
N GLU A 102 12.85 4.32 15.31
CA GLU A 102 13.19 2.89 15.36
C GLU A 102 12.00 2.01 14.95
N ALA A 103 10.77 2.35 15.35
CA ALA A 103 9.56 1.63 14.94
C ALA A 103 9.40 1.67 13.41
N TRP A 104 9.50 2.86 12.79
CA TRP A 104 9.43 3.01 11.34
C TRP A 104 10.54 2.26 10.61
N ILE A 105 11.78 2.33 11.10
CA ILE A 105 12.92 1.64 10.48
C ILE A 105 12.71 0.12 10.49
N ARG A 106 12.16 -0.45 11.55
CA ARG A 106 11.87 -1.89 11.64
C ARG A 106 10.91 -2.38 10.58
N LEU A 107 9.99 -1.54 10.08
CA LEU A 107 9.01 -1.94 9.06
C LEU A 107 9.65 -2.28 7.71
N TRP A 108 10.75 -1.63 7.34
CA TRP A 108 11.27 -1.74 5.97
C TRP A 108 12.75 -2.15 5.89
N ARG A 109 13.50 -2.05 6.98
CA ARG A 109 14.92 -2.42 6.98
C ARG A 109 15.07 -3.94 7.07
N VAL A 110 14.99 -4.58 5.92
CA VAL A 110 15.19 -6.02 5.75
C VAL A 110 16.39 -6.26 4.82
N PRO A 111 17.07 -7.42 4.94
CA PRO A 111 18.12 -7.78 4.00
C PRO A 111 17.55 -8.01 2.60
N PRO A 112 18.38 -7.87 1.54
CA PRO A 112 17.98 -8.30 0.22
C PRO A 112 17.79 -9.81 0.18
N ILE A 113 16.89 -10.26 -0.69
CA ILE A 113 16.64 -11.66 -0.99
C ILE A 113 17.18 -12.02 -2.36
N ARG A 114 17.26 -13.31 -2.66
CA ARG A 114 17.60 -13.82 -3.99
C ARG A 114 16.37 -14.29 -4.74
N PHE A 115 16.38 -14.08 -6.05
CA PHE A 115 15.40 -14.64 -6.97
C PHE A 115 16.06 -15.68 -7.88
N PRO A 116 15.36 -16.75 -8.26
CA PRO A 116 15.82 -17.63 -9.33
C PRO A 116 15.91 -16.85 -10.64
N GLU A 117 17.01 -17.02 -11.38
CA GLU A 117 17.26 -16.27 -12.61
C GLU A 117 16.25 -16.58 -13.71
N ASP A 118 15.80 -17.83 -13.81
CA ASP A 118 14.76 -18.29 -14.74
C ASP A 118 13.40 -17.62 -14.51
N LYS A 119 13.17 -17.03 -13.35
CA LYS A 119 11.93 -16.30 -13.01
C LYS A 119 11.91 -14.83 -13.45
N LEU A 120 13.02 -14.29 -13.94
CA LEU A 120 13.07 -12.91 -14.42
C LEU A 120 12.11 -12.66 -15.59
N ALA A 121 11.93 -13.64 -16.47
CA ALA A 121 10.97 -13.54 -17.57
C ALA A 121 9.52 -13.38 -17.05
N ALA A 122 9.17 -14.06 -15.98
CA ALA A 122 7.84 -13.94 -15.33
C ALA A 122 7.60 -12.55 -14.71
N LEU A 123 8.68 -11.79 -14.44
CA LEU A 123 8.63 -10.40 -14.01
C LEU A 123 8.75 -9.38 -15.16
N ASN A 124 8.70 -9.87 -16.40
CA ASN A 124 8.96 -9.07 -17.60
C ASN A 124 10.33 -8.35 -17.56
N LYS A 125 11.35 -9.05 -17.05
CA LYS A 125 12.73 -8.58 -16.89
C LYS A 125 13.66 -9.40 -17.75
N ALA A 126 14.34 -8.74 -18.68
CA ALA A 126 15.35 -9.34 -19.57
C ALA A 126 16.28 -8.23 -20.10
N PRO A 127 17.51 -8.56 -20.48
CA PRO A 127 18.21 -9.81 -20.23
C PRO A 127 18.77 -9.89 -18.78
N PRO A 128 19.07 -11.10 -18.27
CA PRO A 128 19.52 -11.31 -16.88
C PRO A 128 20.82 -10.59 -16.52
N GLU A 129 21.70 -10.34 -17.47
CA GLU A 129 23.01 -9.70 -17.28
C GLU A 129 22.92 -8.27 -16.78
N LYS A 130 21.74 -7.63 -16.91
CA LYS A 130 21.49 -6.27 -16.42
C LYS A 130 21.34 -6.18 -14.90
N TYR A 131 21.15 -7.32 -14.23
CA TYR A 131 20.77 -7.34 -12.82
C TYR A 131 21.92 -7.82 -11.93
N GLU A 132 22.02 -7.24 -10.75
CA GLU A 132 22.99 -7.62 -9.73
C GLU A 132 22.75 -9.08 -9.31
N ARG A 133 23.82 -9.86 -9.25
CA ARG A 133 23.78 -11.27 -8.93
C ARG A 133 24.24 -11.53 -7.51
N VAL A 134 23.64 -12.52 -6.90
CA VAL A 134 24.18 -13.12 -5.68
C VAL A 134 25.34 -14.04 -6.06
N PRO A 135 26.48 -13.99 -5.34
CA PRO A 135 27.59 -14.90 -5.57
C PRO A 135 27.14 -16.36 -5.52
N LYS A 136 27.76 -17.20 -6.36
CA LYS A 136 27.42 -18.64 -6.43
C LYS A 136 27.61 -19.36 -5.10
N GLU A 137 28.59 -18.95 -4.33
CA GLU A 137 28.92 -19.47 -3.01
C GLU A 137 27.79 -19.22 -1.98
N LEU A 138 26.97 -18.18 -2.23
CA LEU A 138 25.78 -17.82 -1.44
C LEU A 138 24.49 -18.32 -2.08
N GLY A 139 24.57 -19.20 -3.08
CA GLY A 139 23.43 -19.84 -3.73
C GLY A 139 23.02 -19.25 -5.07
N GLY A 140 23.73 -18.23 -5.55
CA GLY A 140 23.48 -17.63 -6.88
C GLY A 140 22.13 -16.95 -7.03
N GLY A 141 21.74 -16.64 -8.27
CA GLY A 141 20.48 -15.95 -8.60
C GLY A 141 20.63 -14.44 -8.68
N VAL A 142 19.53 -13.74 -8.77
CA VAL A 142 19.45 -12.29 -8.88
C VAL A 142 19.11 -11.68 -7.50
N LYS A 143 19.78 -10.59 -7.14
CA LYS A 143 19.57 -9.87 -5.91
C LYS A 143 18.37 -8.91 -6.04
N GLY A 144 17.55 -8.83 -5.02
CA GLY A 144 16.43 -7.90 -4.98
C GLY A 144 15.73 -7.85 -3.63
N PHE A 145 14.56 -7.27 -3.59
CA PHE A 145 13.71 -7.19 -2.40
C PHE A 145 12.22 -7.18 -2.78
N LEU A 146 11.35 -7.48 -1.82
CA LEU A 146 9.90 -7.39 -2.02
C LEU A 146 9.47 -5.92 -1.99
N ASN A 147 8.62 -5.53 -2.94
CA ASN A 147 8.25 -4.12 -3.17
C ASN A 147 7.57 -3.44 -1.96
N VAL A 148 6.91 -4.19 -1.09
CA VAL A 148 6.29 -3.64 0.12
C VAL A 148 7.30 -2.91 1.02
N PHE A 149 8.53 -3.41 1.14
CA PHE A 149 9.57 -2.76 1.94
C PHE A 149 10.06 -1.45 1.30
N HIS A 150 10.11 -1.37 -0.03
CA HIS A 150 10.37 -0.10 -0.72
C HIS A 150 9.24 0.91 -0.50
N GLN A 151 7.99 0.47 -0.57
CA GLN A 151 6.84 1.34 -0.34
C GLN A 151 6.84 1.90 1.10
N LEU A 152 7.13 1.07 2.10
CA LEU A 152 7.24 1.50 3.50
C LEU A 152 8.45 2.41 3.73
N HIS A 153 9.58 2.16 3.06
CA HIS A 153 10.73 3.08 3.04
C HIS A 153 10.34 4.43 2.46
N CYS A 154 9.68 4.46 1.31
CA CYS A 154 9.18 5.67 0.67
C CYS A 154 8.23 6.44 1.59
N LEU A 155 7.27 5.75 2.21
CA LEU A 155 6.33 6.37 3.15
C LEU A 155 7.07 6.98 4.35
N ASN A 156 8.08 6.28 4.89
CA ASN A 156 8.89 6.81 5.98
C ASN A 156 9.70 8.05 5.56
N LEU A 157 10.29 8.07 4.36
CA LEU A 157 10.99 9.26 3.86
C LEU A 157 10.07 10.46 3.69
N VAL A 158 8.86 10.27 3.17
CA VAL A 158 7.85 11.34 3.07
C VAL A 158 7.49 11.85 4.46
N ARG A 159 7.25 10.95 5.43
CA ARG A 159 7.00 11.33 6.83
C ARG A 159 8.17 12.15 7.41
N GLN A 160 9.40 11.66 7.30
CA GLN A 160 10.61 12.34 7.79
C GLN A 160 10.77 13.71 7.15
N TYR A 161 10.49 13.84 5.85
CA TYR A 161 10.54 15.12 5.16
C TYR A 161 9.56 16.16 5.73
N THR A 162 8.37 15.74 6.19
CA THR A 162 7.40 16.65 6.84
C THR A 162 7.88 17.17 8.20
N TYR A 163 8.80 16.45 8.85
CA TYR A 163 9.36 16.80 10.17
C TYR A 163 10.81 17.31 10.11
N ARG A 164 11.37 17.54 8.92
CA ARG A 164 12.78 17.85 8.76
C ARG A 164 13.24 19.16 9.45
N ASN A 165 12.30 20.04 9.76
CA ASN A 165 12.60 21.28 10.50
C ASN A 165 12.45 21.12 12.03
N ASP A 166 11.89 19.99 12.48
CA ASP A 166 11.60 19.72 13.90
C ASP A 166 12.51 18.65 14.49
N TYR A 167 13.21 17.89 13.64
CA TYR A 167 14.05 16.76 14.03
C TYR A 167 15.29 16.67 13.14
N ASP A 168 16.43 16.28 13.73
CA ASP A 168 17.70 16.11 13.01
C ASP A 168 17.73 14.81 12.23
N TYR A 169 17.62 14.91 10.91
CA TYR A 169 17.76 13.81 9.96
C TYR A 169 19.09 13.83 9.18
N SER A 170 20.12 14.51 9.68
CA SER A 170 21.45 14.60 9.04
C SER A 170 22.10 13.22 8.82
N ASN A 171 21.70 12.22 9.59
CA ASN A 171 22.14 10.84 9.45
C ASN A 171 21.41 10.05 8.34
N VAL A 172 20.32 10.58 7.80
CA VAL A 172 19.56 9.94 6.71
C VAL A 172 20.21 10.28 5.38
N THR A 173 20.78 9.28 4.70
CA THR A 173 21.54 9.46 3.45
C THR A 173 20.75 10.23 2.39
N ALA A 174 19.44 9.99 2.28
CA ALA A 174 18.58 10.66 1.31
C ALA A 174 18.52 12.19 1.49
N PHE A 175 18.73 12.70 2.70
CA PHE A 175 18.69 14.15 3.02
C PHE A 175 20.06 14.85 2.97
N ARG A 176 21.14 14.12 2.65
CA ARG A 176 22.49 14.69 2.50
C ARG A 176 22.76 15.26 1.11
N ALA A 177 21.89 15.00 0.15
CA ALA A 177 22.00 15.53 -1.20
C ALA A 177 21.57 17.01 -1.27
N PRO A 178 21.91 17.73 -2.36
CA PRO A 178 21.33 19.05 -2.63
C PRO A 178 19.79 18.99 -2.61
N GLU A 179 19.16 20.10 -2.14
CA GLU A 179 17.70 20.15 -1.90
C GLU A 179 16.87 19.75 -3.13
N GLU A 180 17.32 20.06 -4.34
CA GLU A 180 16.65 19.67 -5.58
C GLU A 180 16.57 18.13 -5.72
N LEU A 181 17.66 17.42 -5.41
CA LEU A 181 17.72 15.96 -5.46
C LEU A 181 16.93 15.33 -4.31
N VAL A 182 16.96 15.95 -3.13
CA VAL A 182 16.11 15.55 -2.00
C VAL A 182 14.64 15.64 -2.41
N ARG A 183 14.23 16.79 -2.96
CA ARG A 183 12.85 16.98 -3.43
C ARG A 183 12.47 15.98 -4.51
N GLY A 184 13.33 15.76 -5.50
CA GLY A 184 13.10 14.76 -6.54
C GLY A 184 12.93 13.33 -5.97
N HIS A 185 13.69 12.98 -4.92
CA HIS A 185 13.54 11.69 -4.23
C HIS A 185 12.20 11.59 -3.49
N ILE A 186 11.77 12.66 -2.81
CA ILE A 186 10.45 12.69 -2.15
C ILE A 186 9.31 12.59 -3.17
N ASP A 187 9.40 13.28 -4.31
CA ASP A 187 8.41 13.19 -5.38
C ASP A 187 8.35 11.76 -5.97
N HIS A 188 9.50 11.09 -6.14
CA HIS A 188 9.56 9.67 -6.50
C HIS A 188 8.84 8.79 -5.46
N CYS A 189 9.06 9.04 -4.16
CA CYS A 189 8.41 8.30 -3.08
C CYS A 189 6.89 8.48 -3.09
N ILE A 190 6.41 9.70 -3.27
CA ILE A 190 4.97 10.00 -3.38
C ILE A 190 4.38 9.28 -4.59
N GLU A 191 5.04 9.35 -5.76
CA GLU A 191 4.60 8.69 -6.98
C GLU A 191 4.57 7.15 -6.84
N THR A 192 5.54 6.57 -6.17
CA THR A 192 5.60 5.13 -5.87
C THR A 192 4.40 4.68 -5.05
N ILE A 193 4.08 5.41 -3.98
CA ILE A 193 2.93 5.13 -3.10
C ILE A 193 1.62 5.33 -3.86
N ARG A 194 1.48 6.43 -4.60
CA ARG A 194 0.29 6.71 -5.42
C ARG A 194 0.00 5.57 -6.39
N LYS A 195 1.02 5.10 -7.14
CA LYS A 195 0.88 3.98 -8.08
C LYS A 195 0.46 2.69 -7.38
N SER A 196 1.02 2.43 -6.19
CA SER A 196 0.66 1.25 -5.41
C SER A 196 -0.80 1.28 -4.97
N LEU A 197 -1.24 2.42 -4.41
CA LEU A 197 -2.64 2.60 -3.99
C LEU A 197 -3.62 2.44 -5.15
N MET A 198 -3.30 3.00 -6.33
CA MET A 198 -4.14 2.83 -7.52
C MET A 198 -4.13 1.39 -8.05
N CYS A 199 -3.01 0.68 -7.94
CA CYS A 199 -2.91 -0.70 -8.40
C CYS A 199 -3.71 -1.66 -7.50
N THR A 200 -3.67 -1.46 -6.18
CA THR A 200 -4.45 -2.27 -5.23
C THR A 200 -5.91 -1.87 -5.20
N ALA A 201 -6.23 -0.59 -5.47
CA ALA A 201 -7.56 -0.01 -5.58
C ALA A 201 -8.51 -0.57 -4.52
N ASP A 202 -8.19 -0.31 -3.26
CA ASP A 202 -8.98 -0.81 -2.13
C ASP A 202 -10.41 -0.27 -2.20
N VAL A 203 -11.36 -1.18 -2.34
CA VAL A 203 -12.79 -0.88 -2.47
C VAL A 203 -13.57 -1.10 -1.16
N THR A 204 -12.87 -1.28 -0.03
CA THR A 204 -13.53 -1.42 1.26
C THR A 204 -14.31 -0.14 1.58
N PRO A 205 -15.62 -0.21 1.85
CA PRO A 205 -16.42 0.98 2.11
C PRO A 205 -16.05 1.62 3.45
N VAL A 206 -15.91 2.95 3.44
CA VAL A 206 -15.86 3.79 4.63
C VAL A 206 -17.27 4.28 4.92
N VAL A 207 -17.80 3.96 6.09
CA VAL A 207 -19.16 4.38 6.49
C VAL A 207 -19.11 5.66 7.35
N PHE A 208 -20.26 6.32 7.46
CA PHE A 208 -20.40 7.53 8.28
C PHE A 208 -21.23 7.20 9.53
N GLU A 209 -20.66 7.50 10.68
CA GLU A 209 -21.40 7.48 11.97
C GLU A 209 -22.13 8.81 12.17
N LYS A 210 -23.31 8.77 12.79
CA LYS A 210 -24.01 9.98 13.23
C LYS A 210 -23.22 10.66 14.34
N ASP A 211 -22.96 11.95 14.21
CA ASP A 211 -22.28 12.78 15.20
C ASP A 211 -22.94 14.16 15.27
N PRO A 212 -23.96 14.33 16.13
CA PRO A 212 -24.68 15.60 16.24
C PRO A 212 -23.81 16.77 16.73
N SER A 213 -22.62 16.51 17.29
CA SER A 213 -21.69 17.56 17.74
C SER A 213 -20.97 18.27 16.60
N ARG A 214 -21.02 17.71 15.38
CA ARG A 214 -20.41 18.28 14.17
C ARG A 214 -21.43 19.04 13.35
N ALA A 215 -21.00 20.08 12.67
CA ALA A 215 -21.85 20.85 11.76
C ALA A 215 -22.43 19.96 10.62
N SER A 216 -21.68 18.98 10.15
CA SER A 216 -22.12 17.99 9.15
C SER A 216 -23.08 16.94 9.71
N GLY A 217 -23.25 16.84 11.02
CA GLY A 217 -24.05 15.81 11.70
C GLY A 217 -23.47 14.40 11.62
N SER A 218 -22.24 14.22 11.09
CA SER A 218 -21.62 12.92 10.89
C SER A 218 -20.09 12.98 10.96
N LYS A 219 -19.47 11.81 11.15
CA LYS A 219 -18.02 11.60 11.05
C LYS A 219 -17.73 10.30 10.30
N SER A 220 -16.61 10.22 9.61
CA SER A 220 -16.15 8.98 8.97
C SER A 220 -15.67 7.98 10.01
N ASP A 221 -16.07 6.72 9.85
CA ASP A 221 -15.52 5.60 10.61
C ASP A 221 -14.35 4.99 9.81
N PHE A 222 -13.14 5.20 10.32
CA PHE A 222 -11.91 4.66 9.73
C PHE A 222 -11.48 3.33 10.33
N ASN A 223 -12.29 2.70 11.18
CA ASN A 223 -12.02 1.36 11.70
C ASN A 223 -12.56 0.31 10.75
N LEU A 224 -11.83 0.06 9.69
CA LEU A 224 -12.23 -0.86 8.63
C LEU A 224 -11.92 -2.30 9.00
N TRP A 225 -12.85 -3.21 8.71
CA TRP A 225 -12.54 -4.63 8.74
C TRP A 225 -11.70 -5.00 7.51
N ARG A 226 -10.60 -5.72 7.74
CA ARG A 226 -9.60 -6.04 6.73
C ARG A 226 -9.32 -7.52 6.65
N LYS A 227 -9.05 -7.99 5.44
CA LYS A 227 -8.35 -9.25 5.18
C LYS A 227 -7.05 -8.92 4.44
N CYS A 228 -5.93 -9.03 5.11
CA CYS A 228 -4.62 -8.65 4.62
C CYS A 228 -3.68 -9.84 4.56
N ARG A 229 -2.71 -9.80 3.64
CA ARG A 229 -1.54 -10.67 3.77
C ARG A 229 -0.90 -10.41 5.13
N ASP A 230 -0.50 -11.47 5.82
CA ASP A 230 0.20 -11.35 7.10
C ASP A 230 1.56 -10.69 6.86
N PHE A 231 1.69 -9.43 7.28
CA PHE A 231 2.88 -8.63 7.06
C PHE A 231 4.07 -9.11 7.89
N ASP A 232 3.84 -9.49 9.13
CA ASP A 232 4.89 -9.97 10.02
C ASP A 232 5.51 -11.25 9.44
N ARG A 233 4.69 -12.13 8.92
CA ARG A 233 5.13 -13.35 8.24
C ARG A 233 5.93 -13.07 6.96
N ILE A 234 5.56 -12.07 6.18
CA ILE A 234 6.35 -11.62 5.02
C ILE A 234 7.72 -11.13 5.45
N GLN A 235 7.78 -10.38 6.54
CA GLN A 235 9.02 -9.82 7.07
C GLN A 235 9.94 -10.93 7.59
N ASP A 236 9.42 -11.85 8.39
CA ASP A 236 10.15 -13.00 8.92
C ASP A 236 10.69 -13.89 7.79
N TRP A 237 9.85 -14.20 6.80
CA TRP A 237 10.27 -14.95 5.62
C TRP A 237 11.42 -14.26 4.89
N THR A 238 11.34 -12.94 4.72
CA THR A 238 12.38 -12.15 4.05
C THR A 238 13.70 -12.19 4.79
N ILE A 239 13.67 -12.11 6.13
CA ILE A 239 14.87 -12.21 6.98
C ILE A 239 15.49 -13.61 6.90
N MET A 240 14.68 -14.66 6.94
CA MET A 240 15.14 -16.04 6.84
C MET A 240 15.72 -16.40 5.47
N ASN A 241 15.18 -15.80 4.39
CA ASN A 241 15.61 -16.05 3.01
C ASN A 241 16.57 -15.00 2.46
N ARG A 242 17.33 -14.33 3.34
CA ARG A 242 18.36 -13.36 2.94
C ARG A 242 19.34 -13.96 1.92
N GLY A 243 19.64 -13.20 0.88
CA GLY A 243 20.51 -13.63 -0.21
C GLY A 243 21.99 -13.25 -0.05
N VAL A 244 22.33 -12.49 0.98
CA VAL A 244 23.69 -12.01 1.32
C VAL A 244 23.77 -11.76 2.83
#